data_9ec2f08e97d1473d4fd43631784fbcc2
#
_entry.id   9ec2f08e97d1473d4fd43631784fbcc2
#
_cell.length_a   1.000
_cell.length_b   1.000
_cell.length_c   1.000
_cell.angle_alpha   90.00
_cell.angle_beta   90.00
_cell.angle_gamma   90.00
#
_symmetry.space_group_name_H-M   'P 1'
#
loop_
_entity.id
_entity.type
_entity.pdbx_description
1 polymer ?
#
loop_
_entity_poly.entity_id
_entity_poly.type
_entity_poly.pdbx_seq_one_letter_code
_entity_poly.pdbx_strand_id
1 'polypeptide(L)'
;MKRKQRRKLIWMVAGLAVLLYLGLAVYFHNHFFPKTTLNGRKAGGYTAQKVMDEITEEIHSYQLKIATRDKHTEKISGQDISLEPQWGDEITELVHAQNMFAWPVKIFQKQTLKNTTLVDYDKDKLQTQIDALDCMDADNQTAPENASVSSYDKTEGFTVVGCVMGTTIDAEKMYQAVQEAVEGLKENLSLEKAGVYEDPTVLDDDENLVKAVKKMNGYAKTKITFTVGDSKEVLDASVFGDWFRLNKKLKPVLDQECVKAYVSDLAKKYNTCYSAKTLKTSYGKTVTIPESHYGWKIDTEKEIVQITSEIKAGKTVERELNYSMTANSHGKNDYGDSYVEINLTAQHMFLYKDGKLVIDSDFVSGNVSKNNATPTGAYGVTYTEKNATLRGENYETPVTYWMPFAGNVGMHDAYWRSKFGGSIYKYALSLIHISEPTRLQLISY
;
A
#
# COMPACT_ATOMS: atom_id res chain seq x y z
N MET A 1 64.10 -60.70 -54.37
CA MET A 1 62.97 -61.44 -53.77
C MET A 1 62.21 -60.60 -52.72
N LYS A 2 62.83 -59.81 -51.88
CA LYS A 2 62.18 -59.12 -50.77
C LYS A 2 61.11 -58.04 -51.18
N ARG A 3 61.23 -57.36 -52.33
CA ARG A 3 60.27 -56.28 -52.80
C ARG A 3 58.92 -56.86 -53.27
N LYS A 4 58.87 -57.97 -53.98
CA LYS A 4 57.66 -58.68 -54.43
C LYS A 4 56.84 -59.27 -53.25
N GLN A 5 57.49 -59.82 -52.26
CA GLN A 5 56.84 -60.36 -51.07
C GLN A 5 56.25 -59.25 -50.18
N ARG A 6 56.92 -58.07 -50.02
CA ARG A 6 56.38 -56.89 -49.32
C ARG A 6 55.16 -56.32 -50.02
N ARG A 7 55.11 -56.25 -51.36
CA ARG A 7 53.93 -55.82 -52.10
C ARG A 7 52.75 -56.78 -51.93
N LYS A 8 52.97 -58.10 -51.98
CA LYS A 8 51.89 -59.10 -51.71
C LYS A 8 51.36 -58.98 -50.27
N LEU A 9 52.18 -58.74 -49.29
CA LEU A 9 51.77 -58.54 -47.90
C LEU A 9 50.97 -57.27 -47.73
N ILE A 10 51.37 -56.16 -48.38
CA ILE A 10 50.61 -54.90 -48.36
C ILE A 10 49.22 -55.04 -48.99
N TRP A 11 49.12 -55.71 -50.15
CA TRP A 11 47.81 -55.99 -50.76
C TRP A 11 46.94 -56.95 -49.95
N MET A 12 47.49 -57.86 -49.22
CA MET A 12 46.81 -58.82 -48.33
C MET A 12 46.28 -58.08 -47.09
N VAL A 13 47.08 -57.19 -46.48
CA VAL A 13 46.64 -56.32 -45.35
C VAL A 13 45.59 -55.32 -45.80
N ALA A 14 45.75 -54.70 -46.98
CA ALA A 14 44.76 -53.79 -47.55
C ALA A 14 43.40 -54.49 -47.83
N GLY A 15 43.45 -55.73 -48.38
CA GLY A 15 42.26 -56.57 -48.60
C GLY A 15 41.54 -56.93 -47.31
N LEU A 16 42.31 -57.29 -46.25
CA LEU A 16 41.77 -57.59 -44.96
C LEU A 16 41.15 -56.36 -44.31
N ALA A 17 41.77 -55.20 -44.44
CA ALA A 17 41.25 -53.92 -43.95
C ALA A 17 39.93 -53.53 -44.66
N VAL A 18 39.81 -53.74 -45.95
CA VAL A 18 38.58 -53.54 -46.71
C VAL A 18 37.47 -54.49 -46.27
N LEU A 19 37.81 -55.78 -46.10
CA LEU A 19 36.85 -56.77 -45.60
C LEU A 19 36.36 -56.42 -44.19
N LEU A 20 37.23 -55.98 -43.29
CA LEU A 20 36.88 -55.53 -41.95
C LEU A 20 35.97 -54.28 -42.01
N TYR A 21 36.34 -53.33 -42.89
CA TYR A 21 35.54 -52.10 -43.09
C TYR A 21 34.13 -52.44 -43.55
N LEU A 22 33.99 -53.27 -44.56
CA LEU A 22 32.67 -53.66 -45.10
C LEU A 22 31.91 -54.55 -44.10
N GLY A 23 32.55 -55.46 -43.37
CA GLY A 23 31.94 -56.23 -42.33
C GLY A 23 31.35 -55.40 -41.17
N LEU A 24 32.10 -54.39 -40.73
CA LEU A 24 31.60 -53.44 -39.75
C LEU A 24 30.53 -52.52 -40.32
N ALA A 25 30.57 -52.14 -41.59
CA ALA A 25 29.51 -51.40 -42.24
C ALA A 25 28.20 -52.20 -42.24
N VAL A 26 28.23 -53.49 -42.59
CA VAL A 26 27.05 -54.38 -42.52
C VAL A 26 26.56 -54.56 -41.08
N TYR A 27 27.46 -54.67 -40.10
CA TYR A 27 27.09 -54.71 -38.70
C TYR A 27 26.30 -53.46 -38.29
N PHE A 28 26.79 -52.25 -38.60
CA PHE A 28 26.12 -51.00 -38.27
C PHE A 28 24.93 -50.68 -39.18
N HIS A 29 24.65 -51.46 -40.18
CA HIS A 29 23.36 -51.38 -40.91
C HIS A 29 22.20 -51.82 -39.98
N ASN A 30 22.44 -52.78 -39.08
CA ASN A 30 21.44 -53.34 -38.18
C ASN A 30 21.60 -52.97 -36.73
N HIS A 31 22.65 -52.21 -36.37
CA HIS A 31 22.96 -51.81 -34.99
C HIS A 31 23.20 -50.31 -34.91
N PHE A 32 22.70 -49.68 -33.84
CA PHE A 32 23.03 -48.30 -33.54
C PHE A 32 24.51 -48.11 -33.29
N PHE A 33 25.06 -46.94 -33.67
CA PHE A 33 26.47 -46.60 -33.34
C PHE A 33 26.69 -46.58 -31.82
N PRO A 34 27.87 -46.92 -31.29
CA PRO A 34 28.12 -47.23 -29.87
C PRO A 34 27.71 -46.11 -28.88
N LYS A 35 27.74 -44.85 -29.31
CA LYS A 35 27.41 -43.70 -28.45
C LYS A 35 26.05 -43.10 -28.76
N THR A 36 25.13 -43.90 -29.31
CA THR A 36 23.75 -43.47 -29.60
C THR A 36 22.88 -43.59 -28.38
N THR A 37 22.07 -42.57 -28.14
CA THR A 37 20.97 -42.57 -27.17
C THR A 37 19.67 -42.31 -27.90
N LEU A 38 18.59 -42.99 -27.52
CA LEU A 38 17.22 -42.76 -27.97
C LEU A 38 16.38 -42.25 -26.79
N ASN A 39 15.83 -41.08 -26.87
CA ASN A 39 15.09 -40.42 -25.77
C ASN A 39 15.85 -40.44 -24.42
N GLY A 40 17.18 -40.27 -24.48
CA GLY A 40 18.06 -40.33 -23.30
C GLY A 40 18.49 -41.72 -22.88
N ARG A 41 17.89 -42.81 -23.42
CA ARG A 41 18.26 -44.21 -23.14
C ARG A 41 19.41 -44.68 -24.01
N LYS A 42 20.18 -45.62 -23.51
CA LYS A 42 21.26 -46.24 -24.26
C LYS A 42 20.69 -47.09 -25.39
N ALA A 43 21.00 -46.73 -26.64
CA ALA A 43 20.71 -47.56 -27.81
C ALA A 43 22.00 -48.05 -28.48
N GLY A 44 23.14 -47.47 -28.14
CA GLY A 44 24.40 -47.74 -28.79
C GLY A 44 24.84 -49.18 -28.72
N GLY A 45 25.11 -49.80 -29.89
CA GLY A 45 25.46 -51.19 -30.05
C GLY A 45 24.30 -52.16 -30.03
N TYR A 46 23.06 -51.68 -29.89
CA TYR A 46 21.86 -52.53 -29.90
C TYR A 46 21.21 -52.54 -31.30
N THR A 47 20.49 -53.63 -31.58
CA THR A 47 19.56 -53.68 -32.73
C THR A 47 18.25 -52.95 -32.38
N ALA A 48 17.45 -52.60 -33.39
CA ALA A 48 16.13 -52.07 -33.18
C ALA A 48 15.27 -52.95 -32.25
N GLN A 49 15.28 -54.28 -32.51
CA GLN A 49 14.52 -55.24 -31.70
C GLN A 49 14.94 -55.21 -30.22
N LYS A 50 16.28 -55.20 -29.96
CA LYS A 50 16.75 -55.16 -28.58
C LYS A 50 16.35 -53.88 -27.86
N VAL A 51 16.31 -52.74 -28.55
CA VAL A 51 15.81 -51.47 -27.98
C VAL A 51 14.31 -51.58 -27.67
N MET A 52 13.54 -52.17 -28.56
CA MET A 52 12.12 -52.41 -28.33
C MET A 52 11.85 -53.33 -27.15
N ASP A 53 12.61 -54.44 -27.03
CA ASP A 53 12.48 -55.37 -25.90
C ASP A 53 12.79 -54.70 -24.54
N GLU A 54 13.85 -53.91 -24.47
CA GLU A 54 14.21 -53.18 -23.26
C GLU A 54 13.12 -52.18 -22.86
N ILE A 55 12.55 -51.43 -23.80
CA ILE A 55 11.44 -50.52 -23.55
C ILE A 55 10.17 -51.24 -23.09
N THR A 56 9.90 -52.42 -23.68
CA THR A 56 8.75 -53.25 -23.27
C THR A 56 8.91 -53.71 -21.79
N GLU A 57 10.08 -54.15 -21.39
CA GLU A 57 10.35 -54.49 -19.99
C GLU A 57 10.19 -53.31 -19.04
N GLU A 58 10.66 -52.10 -19.46
CA GLU A 58 10.47 -50.88 -18.69
C GLU A 58 8.98 -50.53 -18.53
N ILE A 59 8.15 -50.67 -19.58
CA ILE A 59 6.71 -50.38 -19.57
C ILE A 59 5.99 -51.30 -18.58
N HIS A 60 6.30 -52.61 -18.56
CA HIS A 60 5.65 -53.53 -17.63
C HIS A 60 5.90 -53.20 -16.16
N SER A 61 7.01 -52.58 -15.82
CA SER A 61 7.38 -52.17 -14.46
C SER A 61 7.29 -50.66 -14.22
N TYR A 62 6.80 -49.93 -15.21
CA TYR A 62 6.82 -48.45 -15.15
C TYR A 62 6.01 -47.92 -13.99
N GLN A 63 6.63 -47.04 -13.25
CA GLN A 63 6.01 -46.27 -12.18
C GLN A 63 6.58 -44.85 -12.16
N LEU A 64 5.74 -43.86 -12.41
CA LEU A 64 6.13 -42.47 -12.27
C LEU A 64 6.04 -42.07 -10.79
N LYS A 65 7.12 -41.61 -10.23
CA LYS A 65 7.20 -41.00 -8.89
C LYS A 65 7.13 -39.51 -9.02
N ILE A 66 6.13 -38.92 -8.38
CA ILE A 66 5.81 -37.49 -8.43
C ILE A 66 6.20 -36.86 -7.09
N ALA A 67 7.23 -36.05 -7.08
CA ALA A 67 7.71 -35.36 -5.88
C ALA A 67 7.05 -33.98 -5.76
N THR A 68 6.32 -33.76 -4.67
CA THR A 68 5.61 -32.54 -4.33
C THR A 68 6.49 -31.53 -3.58
N ARG A 69 6.06 -30.28 -3.47
CA ARG A 69 6.76 -29.16 -2.79
C ARG A 69 6.95 -29.44 -1.29
N ASP A 70 5.96 -30.05 -0.66
CA ASP A 70 5.95 -30.44 0.76
C ASP A 70 6.74 -31.72 1.07
N LYS A 71 7.52 -32.25 0.07
CA LYS A 71 8.39 -33.42 0.15
C LYS A 71 7.65 -34.76 0.25
N HIS A 72 6.38 -34.80 -0.09
CA HIS A 72 5.69 -36.05 -0.30
C HIS A 72 6.04 -36.64 -1.67
N THR A 73 5.77 -37.90 -1.86
CA THR A 73 5.98 -38.59 -3.14
C THR A 73 4.78 -39.43 -3.45
N GLU A 74 4.14 -39.12 -4.54
CA GLU A 74 3.00 -39.83 -5.08
C GLU A 74 3.42 -40.67 -6.30
N LYS A 75 2.56 -41.54 -6.80
CA LYS A 75 2.91 -42.46 -7.83
C LYS A 75 1.76 -42.72 -8.76
N ILE A 76 2.08 -42.84 -10.05
CA ILE A 76 1.18 -43.33 -11.08
C ILE A 76 1.81 -44.57 -11.70
N SER A 77 1.10 -45.71 -11.69
CA SER A 77 1.55 -46.95 -12.32
C SER A 77 1.19 -46.95 -13.80
N GLY A 78 2.07 -47.48 -14.65
CA GLY A 78 1.81 -47.69 -16.04
C GLY A 78 0.58 -48.60 -16.28
N GLN A 79 0.36 -49.58 -15.40
CA GLN A 79 -0.79 -50.48 -15.47
C GLN A 79 -2.13 -49.73 -15.28
N ASP A 80 -2.18 -48.75 -14.36
CA ASP A 80 -3.38 -48.00 -14.05
C ASP A 80 -3.84 -47.07 -15.20
N ILE A 81 -2.91 -46.73 -16.09
CA ILE A 81 -3.15 -45.89 -17.28
C ILE A 81 -3.18 -46.72 -18.60
N SER A 82 -3.12 -48.04 -18.50
CA SER A 82 -3.05 -48.96 -19.68
C SER A 82 -1.88 -48.59 -20.60
N LEU A 83 -0.69 -48.33 -20.01
CA LEU A 83 0.50 -47.99 -20.76
C LEU A 83 1.01 -49.18 -21.55
N GLU A 84 1.05 -49.07 -22.87
CA GLU A 84 1.48 -50.12 -23.79
C GLU A 84 2.56 -49.58 -24.75
N PRO A 85 3.45 -50.48 -25.24
CA PRO A 85 4.42 -50.10 -26.24
C PRO A 85 3.73 -49.81 -27.57
N GLN A 86 4.06 -48.68 -28.21
CA GLN A 86 3.60 -48.36 -29.55
C GLN A 86 4.78 -48.46 -30.52
N TRP A 87 4.82 -49.58 -31.26
CA TRP A 87 5.84 -49.81 -32.26
C TRP A 87 5.26 -49.75 -33.67
N GLY A 88 5.84 -48.82 -34.51
CA GLY A 88 5.82 -48.91 -35.96
C GLY A 88 7.20 -49.30 -36.46
N ASP A 89 7.52 -49.03 -37.70
CA ASP A 89 8.86 -49.27 -38.28
C ASP A 89 9.88 -48.20 -37.87
N GLU A 90 9.48 -47.21 -37.06
CA GLU A 90 10.28 -45.97 -36.79
C GLU A 90 11.62 -46.28 -36.15
N ILE A 91 11.70 -47.23 -35.18
CA ILE A 91 12.96 -47.57 -34.54
C ILE A 91 13.90 -48.28 -35.52
N THR A 92 13.33 -49.16 -36.36
CA THR A 92 14.06 -49.85 -37.42
C THR A 92 14.53 -48.82 -38.49
N GLU A 93 13.66 -47.89 -38.87
CA GLU A 93 14.02 -46.81 -39.81
C GLU A 93 15.16 -45.94 -39.26
N LEU A 94 15.16 -45.60 -37.95
CA LEU A 94 16.24 -44.85 -37.34
C LEU A 94 17.58 -45.57 -37.42
N VAL A 95 17.62 -46.91 -37.27
CA VAL A 95 18.83 -47.67 -37.48
C VAL A 95 19.26 -47.67 -38.93
N HIS A 96 18.32 -47.92 -39.87
CA HIS A 96 18.62 -47.96 -41.32
C HIS A 96 18.95 -46.60 -41.92
N ALA A 97 18.46 -45.52 -41.30
CA ALA A 97 18.80 -44.14 -41.74
C ALA A 97 20.24 -43.76 -41.39
N GLN A 98 20.94 -44.56 -40.59
CA GLN A 98 22.34 -44.32 -40.31
C GLN A 98 23.19 -44.59 -41.57
N ASN A 99 24.10 -43.66 -41.89
CA ASN A 99 25.09 -43.95 -42.94
C ASN A 99 26.11 -44.97 -42.41
N MET A 100 25.87 -46.27 -42.71
CA MET A 100 26.69 -47.39 -42.25
C MET A 100 28.15 -47.25 -42.67
N PHE A 101 28.45 -46.58 -43.79
CA PHE A 101 29.83 -46.35 -44.25
C PHE A 101 30.57 -45.27 -43.46
N ALA A 102 29.86 -44.46 -42.69
CA ALA A 102 30.48 -43.42 -41.86
C ALA A 102 30.93 -43.94 -40.48
N TRP A 103 30.83 -45.25 -40.21
CA TRP A 103 31.13 -45.87 -38.94
C TRP A 103 32.51 -45.50 -38.38
N PRO A 104 33.62 -45.37 -39.17
CA PRO A 104 34.93 -45.09 -38.59
C PRO A 104 35.01 -43.77 -37.84
N VAL A 105 34.12 -42.82 -38.19
CA VAL A 105 34.02 -41.52 -37.55
C VAL A 105 32.89 -41.51 -36.53
N LYS A 106 31.76 -42.15 -36.84
CA LYS A 106 30.54 -42.09 -36.04
C LYS A 106 30.61 -42.86 -34.75
N ILE A 107 31.43 -43.93 -34.64
CA ILE A 107 31.65 -44.66 -33.39
C ILE A 107 32.24 -43.80 -32.25
N PHE A 108 32.91 -42.68 -32.58
CA PHE A 108 33.51 -41.77 -31.63
C PHE A 108 32.55 -40.60 -31.30
N GLN A 109 31.54 -40.38 -32.10
CA GLN A 109 30.61 -39.26 -31.97
C GLN A 109 29.41 -39.68 -31.12
N LYS A 110 28.99 -38.82 -30.17
CA LYS A 110 27.72 -38.95 -29.45
C LYS A 110 26.57 -38.63 -30.40
N GLN A 111 25.56 -39.48 -30.45
CA GLN A 111 24.33 -39.28 -31.20
C GLN A 111 23.15 -39.32 -30.25
N THR A 112 22.29 -38.33 -30.35
CA THR A 112 21.06 -38.23 -29.55
C THR A 112 19.88 -38.23 -30.53
N LEU A 113 19.15 -39.34 -30.52
CA LEU A 113 17.94 -39.50 -31.31
C LEU A 113 16.74 -39.23 -30.42
N LYS A 114 15.73 -38.64 -31.01
CA LYS A 114 14.41 -38.44 -30.37
C LYS A 114 13.34 -39.08 -31.23
N ASN A 115 12.49 -39.86 -30.59
CA ASN A 115 11.25 -40.35 -31.17
C ASN A 115 10.11 -39.96 -30.21
N THR A 116 9.03 -39.41 -30.70
CA THR A 116 7.94 -38.85 -29.91
C THR A 116 6.89 -39.87 -29.51
N THR A 117 6.86 -41.06 -30.12
CA THR A 117 5.77 -42.02 -29.92
C THR A 117 6.33 -43.42 -29.68
N LEU A 118 6.83 -43.66 -28.48
CA LEU A 118 7.27 -45.00 -28.09
C LEU A 118 6.25 -45.77 -27.26
N VAL A 119 5.23 -45.05 -26.74
CA VAL A 119 4.21 -45.60 -25.85
C VAL A 119 2.82 -45.05 -26.23
N ASP A 120 1.84 -45.84 -26.02
CA ASP A 120 0.41 -45.47 -26.02
C ASP A 120 -0.18 -45.67 -24.64
N TYR A 121 -1.16 -44.90 -24.28
CA TYR A 121 -1.85 -45.01 -22.99
C TYR A 121 -3.26 -44.41 -23.08
N ASP A 122 -4.11 -44.81 -22.15
CA ASP A 122 -5.47 -44.28 -22.02
C ASP A 122 -5.48 -42.92 -21.35
N LYS A 123 -5.79 -41.87 -22.11
CA LYS A 123 -5.77 -40.46 -21.63
C LYS A 123 -6.80 -40.20 -20.54
N ASP A 124 -7.97 -40.83 -20.61
CA ASP A 124 -9.03 -40.66 -19.62
C ASP A 124 -8.62 -41.31 -18.29
N LYS A 125 -7.98 -42.48 -18.36
CA LYS A 125 -7.39 -43.12 -17.17
C LYS A 125 -6.28 -42.28 -16.59
N LEU A 126 -5.37 -41.70 -17.41
CA LEU A 126 -4.32 -40.84 -16.94
C LEU A 126 -4.90 -39.63 -16.20
N GLN A 127 -5.92 -38.97 -16.78
CA GLN A 127 -6.60 -37.86 -16.11
C GLN A 127 -7.20 -38.28 -14.77
N THR A 128 -7.87 -39.42 -14.75
CA THR A 128 -8.47 -39.99 -13.51
C THR A 128 -7.43 -40.27 -12.45
N GLN A 129 -6.26 -40.79 -12.82
CA GLN A 129 -5.14 -41.03 -11.88
C GLN A 129 -4.56 -39.74 -11.38
N ILE A 130 -4.43 -38.71 -12.21
CA ILE A 130 -3.96 -37.37 -11.80
C ILE A 130 -4.94 -36.76 -10.82
N ASP A 131 -6.24 -36.78 -11.12
CA ASP A 131 -7.28 -36.18 -10.26
C ASP A 131 -7.41 -36.90 -8.91
N ALA A 132 -6.99 -38.16 -8.83
CA ALA A 132 -6.99 -38.96 -7.61
C ALA A 132 -5.74 -38.78 -6.73
N LEU A 133 -4.74 -38.00 -7.15
CA LEU A 133 -3.58 -37.72 -6.35
C LEU A 133 -3.93 -36.83 -5.15
N ASP A 134 -3.36 -37.11 -3.99
CA ASP A 134 -3.59 -36.33 -2.76
C ASP A 134 -3.23 -34.85 -2.92
N CYS A 135 -2.21 -34.54 -3.71
CA CYS A 135 -1.81 -33.15 -3.99
C CYS A 135 -2.81 -32.38 -4.88
N MET A 136 -3.71 -33.08 -5.57
CA MET A 136 -4.77 -32.45 -6.37
C MET A 136 -6.04 -32.15 -5.55
N ASP A 137 -6.17 -32.73 -4.38
CA ASP A 137 -7.28 -32.43 -3.48
C ASP A 137 -7.12 -31.00 -2.92
N ALA A 138 -8.14 -30.15 -3.16
CA ALA A 138 -8.17 -28.77 -2.73
C ALA A 138 -8.03 -28.60 -1.20
N ASP A 139 -8.50 -29.58 -0.41
CA ASP A 139 -8.39 -29.54 1.04
C ASP A 139 -6.94 -29.74 1.54
N ASN A 140 -6.09 -30.31 0.69
CA ASN A 140 -4.67 -30.50 0.96
C ASN A 140 -3.79 -29.37 0.41
N GLN A 141 -4.38 -28.41 -0.29
CA GLN A 141 -3.64 -27.31 -0.90
C GLN A 141 -3.65 -26.05 -0.01
N THR A 142 -2.53 -25.36 0.00
CA THR A 142 -2.39 -24.05 0.63
C THR A 142 -2.21 -23.00 -0.46
N ALA A 143 -3.04 -21.94 -0.43
CA ALA A 143 -2.90 -20.85 -1.38
C ALA A 143 -1.58 -20.09 -1.20
N PRO A 144 -0.93 -19.62 -2.28
CA PRO A 144 0.22 -18.76 -2.16
C PRO A 144 -0.17 -17.39 -1.58
N GLU A 145 0.66 -16.85 -0.71
CA GLU A 145 0.49 -15.51 -0.16
C GLU A 145 1.69 -14.64 -0.49
N ASN A 146 1.43 -13.42 -0.94
CA ASN A 146 2.48 -12.46 -1.23
C ASN A 146 3.17 -11.97 0.04
N ALA A 147 4.45 -11.73 -0.04
CA ALA A 147 5.15 -10.97 0.98
C ALA A 147 4.52 -9.59 1.14
N SER A 148 4.47 -9.10 2.36
CA SER A 148 3.81 -7.86 2.73
C SER A 148 4.62 -7.06 3.77
N VAL A 149 4.08 -5.92 4.21
CA VAL A 149 4.68 -5.13 5.28
C VAL A 149 3.90 -5.39 6.56
N SER A 150 4.63 -5.60 7.67
CA SER A 150 4.04 -5.76 9.00
C SER A 150 3.26 -4.51 9.45
N SER A 151 2.43 -4.64 10.47
CA SER A 151 2.02 -3.51 11.30
C SER A 151 3.24 -2.87 11.96
N TYR A 152 3.10 -1.60 12.39
CA TYR A 152 4.19 -0.90 13.06
C TYR A 152 4.47 -1.49 14.45
N ASP A 153 5.73 -1.86 14.69
CA ASP A 153 6.23 -2.21 16.01
C ASP A 153 7.17 -1.12 16.56
N LYS A 154 7.09 -0.83 17.86
CA LYS A 154 7.90 0.23 18.48
C LYS A 154 9.39 -0.09 18.55
N THR A 155 9.73 -1.37 18.55
CA THR A 155 11.12 -1.85 18.68
C THR A 155 11.74 -2.11 17.34
N GLU A 156 11.02 -2.80 16.46
CA GLU A 156 11.52 -3.26 15.17
C GLU A 156 11.12 -2.34 14.01
N GLY A 157 10.11 -1.49 14.22
CA GLY A 157 9.51 -0.69 13.15
C GLY A 157 8.65 -1.51 12.21
N PHE A 158 8.69 -1.16 10.94
CA PHE A 158 8.09 -1.96 9.86
C PHE A 158 9.10 -3.00 9.37
N THR A 159 8.65 -4.22 9.18
CA THR A 159 9.44 -5.34 8.66
C THR A 159 8.71 -5.98 7.48
N VAL A 160 9.44 -6.80 6.71
CA VAL A 160 8.83 -7.65 5.68
C VAL A 160 8.20 -8.86 6.37
N VAL A 161 6.93 -9.10 6.09
CA VAL A 161 6.26 -10.36 6.39
C VAL A 161 6.49 -11.27 5.19
N GLY A 162 7.10 -12.44 5.42
CA GLY A 162 7.49 -13.36 4.37
C GLY A 162 6.31 -13.90 3.57
N CYS A 163 6.57 -14.23 2.30
CA CYS A 163 5.58 -14.88 1.44
C CYS A 163 5.35 -16.34 1.84
N VAL A 164 4.19 -16.86 1.51
CA VAL A 164 3.88 -18.29 1.56
C VAL A 164 3.88 -18.80 0.13
N MET A 165 4.80 -19.74 -0.19
CA MET A 165 4.89 -20.30 -1.54
C MET A 165 3.64 -21.09 -1.93
N GLY A 166 2.93 -21.63 -0.94
CA GLY A 166 1.72 -22.43 -1.16
C GLY A 166 1.98 -23.77 -1.85
N THR A 167 0.91 -24.52 -2.04
CA THR A 167 0.92 -25.83 -2.74
C THR A 167 -0.21 -25.94 -3.76
N THR A 168 -0.87 -24.84 -4.09
CA THR A 168 -1.91 -24.80 -5.12
C THR A 168 -1.34 -25.17 -6.46
N ILE A 169 -1.96 -26.14 -7.13
CA ILE A 169 -1.53 -26.71 -8.41
C ILE A 169 -2.40 -26.18 -9.54
N ASP A 170 -1.77 -25.74 -10.61
CA ASP A 170 -2.40 -25.48 -11.91
C ASP A 170 -2.65 -26.83 -12.58
N ALA A 171 -3.92 -27.24 -12.64
CA ALA A 171 -4.34 -28.56 -13.15
C ALA A 171 -3.92 -28.80 -14.60
N GLU A 172 -3.91 -27.76 -15.46
CA GLU A 172 -3.52 -27.90 -16.86
C GLU A 172 -2.00 -28.16 -16.97
N LYS A 173 -1.20 -27.43 -16.23
CA LYS A 173 0.25 -27.64 -16.19
C LYS A 173 0.61 -28.99 -15.55
N MET A 174 -0.14 -29.41 -14.54
CA MET A 174 0.04 -30.73 -13.91
C MET A 174 -0.18 -31.83 -14.94
N TYR A 175 -1.30 -31.80 -15.68
CA TYR A 175 -1.60 -32.77 -16.71
C TYR A 175 -0.50 -32.81 -17.78
N GLN A 176 -0.09 -31.65 -18.29
CA GLN A 176 0.99 -31.56 -19.28
C GLN A 176 2.33 -32.12 -18.77
N ALA A 177 2.70 -31.81 -17.54
CA ALA A 177 3.95 -32.28 -16.94
C ALA A 177 3.95 -33.81 -16.73
N VAL A 178 2.84 -34.38 -16.29
CA VAL A 178 2.68 -35.81 -16.11
C VAL A 178 2.63 -36.51 -17.47
N GLN A 179 1.90 -35.97 -18.45
CA GLN A 179 1.85 -36.47 -19.81
C GLN A 179 3.27 -36.56 -20.42
N GLU A 180 4.03 -35.47 -20.38
CA GLU A 180 5.43 -35.46 -20.87
C GLU A 180 6.32 -36.46 -20.13
N ALA A 181 6.09 -36.67 -18.85
CA ALA A 181 6.85 -37.63 -18.06
C ALA A 181 6.52 -39.07 -18.47
N VAL A 182 5.25 -39.40 -18.68
CA VAL A 182 4.76 -40.72 -19.15
C VAL A 182 5.28 -41.00 -20.56
N GLU A 183 5.08 -40.08 -21.51
CA GLU A 183 5.53 -40.23 -22.90
C GLU A 183 7.06 -40.40 -22.98
N GLY A 184 7.79 -39.73 -22.08
CA GLY A 184 9.25 -39.88 -21.95
C GLY A 184 9.68 -41.08 -21.14
N LEU A 185 8.77 -41.89 -20.56
CA LEU A 185 9.05 -42.97 -19.60
C LEU A 185 10.00 -42.51 -18.49
N LYS A 186 9.78 -41.29 -17.95
CA LYS A 186 10.56 -40.75 -16.84
C LYS A 186 10.15 -41.48 -15.54
N GLU A 187 11.08 -41.89 -14.73
CA GLU A 187 10.76 -42.49 -13.43
C GLU A 187 10.42 -41.46 -12.35
N ASN A 188 10.85 -40.23 -12.51
CA ASN A 188 10.72 -39.21 -11.51
C ASN A 188 10.27 -37.87 -12.16
N LEU A 189 9.27 -37.25 -11.57
CA LEU A 189 8.78 -35.91 -11.88
C LEU A 189 8.84 -35.06 -10.61
N SER A 190 9.47 -33.91 -10.67
CA SER A 190 9.40 -32.92 -9.61
C SER A 190 8.43 -31.82 -10.02
N LEU A 191 7.33 -31.68 -9.29
CA LEU A 191 6.32 -30.65 -9.56
C LEU A 191 6.89 -29.25 -9.44
N GLU A 192 7.83 -29.03 -8.49
CA GLU A 192 8.57 -27.78 -8.34
C GLU A 192 9.34 -27.39 -9.61
N LYS A 193 10.10 -28.35 -10.17
CA LYS A 193 10.88 -28.12 -11.40
C LYS A 193 10.01 -28.01 -12.65
N ALA A 194 8.86 -28.63 -12.64
CA ALA A 194 7.89 -28.56 -13.74
C ALA A 194 7.10 -27.24 -13.74
N GLY A 195 7.16 -26.46 -12.65
CA GLY A 195 6.49 -25.16 -12.55
C GLY A 195 4.97 -25.27 -12.55
N VAL A 196 4.43 -26.32 -11.92
CA VAL A 196 2.99 -26.60 -11.87
C VAL A 196 2.28 -25.84 -10.75
N TYR A 197 3.04 -25.29 -9.79
CA TYR A 197 2.47 -24.55 -8.68
C TYR A 197 2.11 -23.11 -9.07
N GLU A 198 1.07 -22.60 -8.44
CA GLU A 198 0.85 -21.17 -8.35
C GLU A 198 1.81 -20.56 -7.34
N ASP A 199 2.59 -19.58 -7.76
CA ASP A 199 3.57 -18.94 -6.91
C ASP A 199 3.13 -17.52 -6.53
N PRO A 200 3.53 -17.00 -5.35
CA PRO A 200 3.29 -15.61 -5.00
C PRO A 200 3.99 -14.68 -5.99
N THR A 201 3.33 -13.56 -6.29
CA THR A 201 3.85 -12.55 -7.24
C THR A 201 4.80 -11.55 -6.60
N VAL A 202 4.83 -11.49 -5.25
CA VAL A 202 5.74 -10.65 -4.45
C VAL A 202 6.47 -11.55 -3.48
N LEU A 203 7.78 -11.64 -3.63
CA LEU A 203 8.66 -12.43 -2.77
C LEU A 203 9.27 -11.55 -1.66
N ASP A 204 9.88 -12.17 -0.67
CA ASP A 204 10.49 -11.51 0.51
C ASP A 204 11.59 -10.51 0.14
N ASP A 205 12.28 -10.76 -0.96
CA ASP A 205 13.38 -9.95 -1.49
C ASP A 205 12.96 -8.99 -2.61
N ASP A 206 11.64 -8.82 -2.85
CA ASP A 206 11.16 -7.86 -3.83
C ASP A 206 11.72 -6.46 -3.53
N GLU A 207 12.44 -5.90 -4.49
CA GLU A 207 13.12 -4.61 -4.31
C GLU A 207 12.16 -3.47 -3.95
N ASN A 208 10.92 -3.47 -4.47
CA ASN A 208 9.96 -2.42 -4.20
C ASN A 208 9.39 -2.55 -2.79
N LEU A 209 9.17 -3.81 -2.34
CA LEU A 209 8.73 -4.09 -0.98
C LEU A 209 9.80 -3.67 0.04
N VAL A 210 11.05 -4.06 -0.17
CA VAL A 210 12.18 -3.67 0.70
C VAL A 210 12.36 -2.15 0.73
N LYS A 211 12.26 -1.48 -0.44
CA LYS A 211 12.29 -0.01 -0.52
C LYS A 211 11.11 0.63 0.21
N ALA A 212 9.92 0.02 0.15
CA ALA A 212 8.73 0.48 0.87
C ALA A 212 8.93 0.42 2.38
N VAL A 213 9.38 -0.71 2.92
CA VAL A 213 9.69 -0.88 4.35
C VAL A 213 10.71 0.15 4.82
N LYS A 214 11.81 0.33 4.09
CA LYS A 214 12.82 1.34 4.41
C LYS A 214 12.24 2.75 4.45
N LYS A 215 11.34 3.06 3.51
CA LYS A 215 10.70 4.38 3.41
C LYS A 215 9.69 4.59 4.54
N MET A 216 8.89 3.59 4.89
CA MET A 216 7.95 3.64 6.01
C MET A 216 8.69 3.80 7.34
N ASN A 217 9.80 3.11 7.53
CA ASN A 217 10.69 3.31 8.68
C ASN A 217 11.33 4.71 8.71
N GLY A 218 11.52 5.33 7.54
CA GLY A 218 11.90 6.74 7.44
C GLY A 218 10.79 7.66 7.95
N TYR A 219 9.55 7.41 7.58
CA TYR A 219 8.37 8.15 8.05
C TYR A 219 8.10 7.94 9.55
N ALA A 220 8.30 6.72 10.05
CA ALA A 220 8.13 6.37 11.46
C ALA A 220 9.04 7.13 12.43
N LYS A 221 10.08 7.79 11.93
CA LYS A 221 10.93 8.69 12.73
C LYS A 221 10.25 10.01 13.07
N THR A 222 9.11 10.31 12.46
CA THR A 222 8.37 11.55 12.72
C THR A 222 7.82 11.56 14.13
N LYS A 223 8.03 12.69 14.80
CA LYS A 223 7.39 13.04 16.05
C LYS A 223 6.94 14.49 15.98
N ILE A 224 5.65 14.72 15.99
CA ILE A 224 5.07 16.07 16.02
C ILE A 224 4.55 16.31 17.44
N THR A 225 5.02 17.35 18.07
CA THR A 225 4.53 17.80 19.38
C THR A 225 3.75 19.09 19.15
N PHE A 226 2.44 19.02 19.29
CA PHE A 226 1.57 20.20 19.23
C PHE A 226 1.55 20.87 20.60
N THR A 227 1.77 22.17 20.64
CA THR A 227 1.60 23.00 21.84
C THR A 227 0.26 23.71 21.77
N VAL A 228 -0.55 23.58 22.83
CA VAL A 228 -1.86 24.23 22.96
C VAL A 228 -1.93 24.84 24.36
N GLY A 229 -1.52 26.10 24.50
CA GLY A 229 -1.27 26.70 25.81
C GLY A 229 -0.22 25.90 26.58
N ASP A 230 -0.58 25.49 27.82
CA ASP A 230 0.28 24.66 28.66
C ASP A 230 0.21 23.17 28.35
N SER A 231 -0.69 22.76 27.45
CA SER A 231 -0.89 21.34 27.07
C SER A 231 -0.03 20.98 25.87
N LYS A 232 0.35 19.70 25.82
CA LYS A 232 1.08 19.12 24.67
C LYS A 232 0.38 17.87 24.18
N GLU A 233 0.25 17.74 22.87
CA GLU A 233 -0.21 16.53 22.18
C GLU A 233 0.92 16.00 21.32
N VAL A 234 1.08 14.68 21.30
CA VAL A 234 2.15 14.03 20.55
C VAL A 234 1.56 13.11 19.51
N LEU A 235 1.93 13.31 18.26
CA LEU A 235 1.67 12.43 17.15
C LEU A 235 2.99 11.79 16.71
N ASP A 236 3.12 10.49 16.94
CA ASP A 236 4.26 9.69 16.52
C ASP A 236 3.81 8.38 15.86
N ALA A 237 4.75 7.54 15.45
CA ALA A 237 4.44 6.31 14.72
C ALA A 237 3.60 5.31 15.50
N SER A 238 3.52 5.42 16.84
CA SER A 238 2.59 4.59 17.61
C SER A 238 1.12 4.91 17.35
N VAL A 239 0.84 6.09 16.79
CA VAL A 239 -0.49 6.54 16.39
C VAL A 239 -0.70 6.41 14.88
N PHE A 240 0.24 6.91 14.09
CA PHE A 240 0.08 6.96 12.63
C PHE A 240 0.68 5.75 11.88
N GLY A 241 1.35 4.82 12.57
CA GLY A 241 2.00 3.69 11.92
C GLY A 241 1.05 2.87 11.06
N ASP A 242 -0.12 2.58 11.55
CA ASP A 242 -1.15 1.80 10.83
C ASP A 242 -1.95 2.62 9.80
N TRP A 243 -1.61 3.89 9.58
CA TRP A 243 -2.25 4.71 8.56
C TRP A 243 -1.66 4.51 7.16
N PHE A 244 -0.63 3.67 7.02
CA PHE A 244 0.00 3.38 5.74
C PHE A 244 -0.62 2.16 5.07
N ARG A 245 -0.72 2.26 3.74
CA ARG A 245 -1.06 1.14 2.86
C ARG A 245 -0.11 1.11 1.68
N LEU A 246 0.12 -0.07 1.12
CA LEU A 246 0.86 -0.18 -0.13
C LEU A 246 -0.10 -0.10 -1.31
N ASN A 247 0.26 0.66 -2.33
CA ASN A 247 -0.45 0.64 -3.60
C ASN A 247 -0.01 -0.57 -4.47
N LYS A 248 -0.65 -0.76 -5.63
CA LYS A 248 -0.33 -1.85 -6.57
C LYS A 248 1.14 -1.89 -7.04
N LYS A 249 1.90 -0.81 -6.85
CA LYS A 249 3.34 -0.71 -7.18
C LYS A 249 4.21 -0.81 -5.93
N LEU A 250 3.67 -1.35 -4.84
CA LEU A 250 4.32 -1.50 -3.53
C LEU A 250 4.87 -0.17 -2.96
N LYS A 251 4.27 0.98 -3.32
CA LYS A 251 4.68 2.28 -2.75
C LYS A 251 3.81 2.62 -1.55
N PRO A 252 4.40 3.07 -0.43
CA PRO A 252 3.64 3.48 0.74
C PRO A 252 2.78 4.72 0.43
N VAL A 253 1.52 4.64 0.80
CA VAL A 253 0.52 5.71 0.72
C VAL A 253 -0.04 5.93 2.11
N LEU A 254 0.02 7.18 2.57
CA LEU A 254 -0.61 7.59 3.83
C LEU A 254 -2.11 7.76 3.61
N ASP A 255 -2.91 7.07 4.40
CA ASP A 255 -4.36 7.15 4.36
C ASP A 255 -4.81 8.53 4.86
N GLN A 256 -5.38 9.33 3.95
CA GLN A 256 -5.80 10.70 4.25
C GLN A 256 -7.04 10.75 5.16
N GLU A 257 -7.87 9.72 5.15
CA GLU A 257 -9.04 9.67 6.02
C GLU A 257 -8.62 9.48 7.49
N CYS A 258 -7.56 8.71 7.75
CA CYS A 258 -6.98 8.61 9.09
C CYS A 258 -6.41 9.96 9.57
N VAL A 259 -5.71 10.70 8.70
CA VAL A 259 -5.21 12.04 9.04
C VAL A 259 -6.36 12.99 9.33
N LYS A 260 -7.41 13.00 8.51
CA LYS A 260 -8.62 13.82 8.71
C LYS A 260 -9.32 13.48 10.03
N ALA A 261 -9.47 12.19 10.33
CA ALA A 261 -10.08 11.74 11.58
C ALA A 261 -9.30 12.27 12.80
N TYR A 262 -7.98 12.12 12.79
CA TYR A 262 -7.12 12.62 13.86
C TYR A 262 -7.24 14.13 14.04
N VAL A 263 -7.20 14.91 12.95
CA VAL A 263 -7.34 16.38 13.00
C VAL A 263 -8.75 16.77 13.47
N SER A 264 -9.78 16.03 13.07
CA SER A 264 -11.13 16.22 13.57
C SER A 264 -11.22 16.03 15.09
N ASP A 265 -10.54 15.02 15.63
CA ASP A 265 -10.53 14.78 17.09
C ASP A 265 -9.73 15.86 17.84
N LEU A 266 -8.61 16.35 17.26
CA LEU A 266 -7.94 17.54 17.80
C LEU A 266 -8.88 18.75 17.80
N ALA A 267 -9.65 18.96 16.73
CA ALA A 267 -10.61 20.06 16.64
C ALA A 267 -11.73 19.94 17.67
N LYS A 268 -12.28 18.74 17.88
CA LYS A 268 -13.28 18.51 18.95
C LYS A 268 -12.71 18.79 20.34
N LYS A 269 -11.43 18.46 20.56
CA LYS A 269 -10.78 18.63 21.87
C LYS A 269 -10.42 20.07 22.19
N TYR A 270 -9.95 20.84 21.18
CA TYR A 270 -9.31 22.12 21.40
C TYR A 270 -10.06 23.35 20.83
N ASN A 271 -11.05 23.14 19.96
CA ASN A 271 -11.86 24.27 19.52
C ASN A 271 -12.75 24.76 20.64
N THR A 272 -12.71 26.09 20.86
CA THR A 272 -13.58 26.79 21.82
C THR A 272 -14.52 27.76 21.11
N CYS A 273 -14.28 28.05 19.84
CA CYS A 273 -15.19 28.83 19.02
C CYS A 273 -16.52 28.08 18.86
N TYR A 274 -17.62 28.79 18.88
CA TYR A 274 -19.00 28.30 18.83
C TYR A 274 -19.44 27.49 20.07
N SER A 275 -18.61 27.42 21.12
CA SER A 275 -19.02 26.86 22.42
C SER A 275 -19.59 27.94 23.34
N ALA A 276 -20.45 27.52 24.27
CA ALA A 276 -20.96 28.43 25.30
C ALA A 276 -19.83 28.99 26.17
N LYS A 277 -19.92 30.30 26.52
CA LYS A 277 -18.96 30.98 27.42
C LYS A 277 -19.62 31.27 28.75
N THR A 278 -18.85 31.12 29.80
CA THR A 278 -19.30 31.49 31.16
C THR A 278 -18.61 32.80 31.54
N LEU A 279 -19.41 33.82 31.89
CA LEU A 279 -18.91 35.11 32.34
C LEU A 279 -19.41 35.41 33.73
N LYS A 280 -18.53 35.78 34.65
CA LYS A 280 -18.90 36.41 35.91
C LYS A 280 -19.01 37.92 35.66
N THR A 281 -20.23 38.41 35.58
CA THR A 281 -20.48 39.81 35.21
C THR A 281 -20.01 40.77 36.28
N SER A 282 -19.79 42.03 35.89
CA SER A 282 -19.47 43.16 36.78
C SER A 282 -20.55 43.40 37.87
N TYR A 283 -21.77 42.94 37.64
CA TYR A 283 -22.89 42.97 38.61
C TYR A 283 -22.85 41.75 39.56
N GLY A 284 -21.81 40.93 39.55
CA GLY A 284 -21.62 39.80 40.43
C GLY A 284 -22.40 38.53 40.08
N LYS A 285 -23.15 38.50 39.02
CA LYS A 285 -23.87 37.33 38.53
C LYS A 285 -23.03 36.53 37.54
N THR A 286 -23.12 35.19 37.64
CA THR A 286 -22.56 34.32 36.60
C THR A 286 -23.62 34.06 35.52
N VAL A 287 -23.27 34.32 34.27
CA VAL A 287 -24.14 34.10 33.13
C VAL A 287 -23.46 33.16 32.13
N THR A 288 -24.28 32.39 31.42
CA THR A 288 -23.81 31.59 30.28
C THR A 288 -24.26 32.25 28.99
N ILE A 289 -23.29 32.50 28.13
CA ILE A 289 -23.51 33.02 26.77
C ILE A 289 -23.57 31.80 25.86
N PRO A 290 -24.74 31.41 25.32
CA PRO A 290 -24.93 30.12 24.67
C PRO A 290 -24.25 30.06 23.31
N GLU A 291 -24.17 31.17 22.58
CA GLU A 291 -23.54 31.23 21.26
C GLU A 291 -22.30 32.13 21.32
N SER A 292 -21.20 31.64 20.77
CA SER A 292 -19.96 32.39 20.74
C SER A 292 -19.33 32.31 19.35
N HIS A 293 -19.13 33.47 18.74
CA HIS A 293 -18.37 33.63 17.51
C HIS A 293 -16.89 33.99 17.83
N TYR A 294 -16.43 33.72 19.02
CA TYR A 294 -15.08 33.93 19.52
C TYR A 294 -14.50 32.67 20.10
N GLY A 295 -13.23 32.47 19.91
CA GLY A 295 -12.52 31.32 20.46
C GLY A 295 -11.47 30.77 19.49
N TRP A 296 -10.82 29.72 19.93
CA TRP A 296 -9.87 28.96 19.14
C TRP A 296 -10.62 28.07 18.14
N LYS A 297 -10.18 28.08 16.87
CA LYS A 297 -10.70 27.20 15.83
C LYS A 297 -9.55 26.75 14.98
N ILE A 298 -9.29 25.43 14.98
CA ILE A 298 -8.25 24.81 14.16
C ILE A 298 -8.62 24.96 12.68
N ASP A 299 -7.66 25.34 11.85
CA ASP A 299 -7.69 25.26 10.41
C ASP A 299 -7.42 23.81 9.99
N THR A 300 -8.48 23.02 9.91
CA THR A 300 -8.38 21.58 9.68
C THR A 300 -7.76 21.25 8.33
N GLU A 301 -8.02 22.05 7.30
CA GLU A 301 -7.47 21.80 5.96
C GLU A 301 -5.95 22.02 5.96
N LYS A 302 -5.51 23.13 6.52
CA LYS A 302 -4.09 23.46 6.62
C LYS A 302 -3.34 22.46 7.52
N GLU A 303 -3.98 22.02 8.61
CA GLU A 303 -3.39 21.06 9.55
C GLU A 303 -3.20 19.68 8.91
N ILE A 304 -4.19 19.18 8.14
CA ILE A 304 -4.10 17.92 7.40
C ILE A 304 -2.93 17.94 6.41
N VAL A 305 -2.81 19.02 5.64
CA VAL A 305 -1.71 19.17 4.66
C VAL A 305 -0.35 19.20 5.36
N GLN A 306 -0.25 19.92 6.46
CA GLN A 306 1.00 20.07 7.19
C GLN A 306 1.43 18.77 7.87
N ILE A 307 0.54 18.09 8.60
CA ILE A 307 0.81 16.77 9.21
C ILE A 307 1.24 15.77 8.14
N THR A 308 0.52 15.71 7.01
CA THR A 308 0.88 14.84 5.89
C THR A 308 2.30 15.10 5.38
N SER A 309 2.69 16.35 5.27
CA SER A 309 4.02 16.75 4.83
C SER A 309 5.09 16.39 5.86
N GLU A 310 4.83 16.66 7.14
CA GLU A 310 5.76 16.40 8.26
C GLU A 310 6.01 14.90 8.42
N ILE A 311 4.97 14.06 8.35
CA ILE A 311 5.10 12.60 8.37
C ILE A 311 5.99 12.12 7.20
N LYS A 312 5.75 12.60 5.98
CA LYS A 312 6.56 12.24 4.81
C LYS A 312 8.00 12.75 4.88
N ALA A 313 8.26 13.78 5.68
CA ALA A 313 9.59 14.31 5.87
C ALA A 313 10.41 13.55 6.93
N GLY A 314 9.78 12.73 7.78
CA GLY A 314 10.46 11.96 8.83
C GLY A 314 11.10 12.83 9.92
N LYS A 315 10.51 14.00 10.24
CA LYS A 315 11.12 15.01 11.11
C LYS A 315 10.49 15.05 12.50
N THR A 316 11.31 15.38 13.51
CA THR A 316 10.82 15.78 14.82
C THR A 316 10.54 17.29 14.80
N VAL A 317 9.31 17.69 15.14
CA VAL A 317 8.83 19.07 15.12
C VAL A 317 8.05 19.35 16.39
N GLU A 318 8.24 20.54 16.99
CA GLU A 318 7.40 21.09 18.03
C GLU A 318 6.81 22.41 17.53
N ARG A 319 5.49 22.54 17.54
CA ARG A 319 4.79 23.72 17.03
C ARG A 319 3.37 23.83 17.59
N GLU A 320 2.80 25.02 17.45
CA GLU A 320 1.37 25.22 17.64
C GLU A 320 0.54 24.56 16.52
N LEU A 321 -0.74 24.36 16.81
CA LEU A 321 -1.73 23.97 15.78
C LEU A 321 -1.96 25.17 14.82
N ASN A 322 -2.35 24.85 13.59
CA ASN A 322 -2.82 25.90 12.67
C ASN A 322 -4.23 26.33 13.05
N TYR A 323 -4.43 27.59 13.28
CA TYR A 323 -5.73 28.15 13.62
C TYR A 323 -6.30 29.02 12.50
N SER A 324 -7.60 28.88 12.23
CA SER A 324 -8.40 29.80 11.42
C SER A 324 -9.01 30.93 12.24
N MET A 325 -9.14 30.71 13.55
CA MET A 325 -9.51 31.73 14.54
C MET A 325 -8.67 31.54 15.81
N THR A 326 -8.23 32.66 16.36
CA THR A 326 -7.44 32.70 17.59
C THR A 326 -8.20 33.41 18.71
N ALA A 327 -7.78 33.19 19.94
CA ALA A 327 -8.34 33.84 21.12
C ALA A 327 -7.21 34.31 22.03
N ASN A 328 -7.54 35.11 23.05
CA ASN A 328 -6.56 35.73 23.93
C ASN A 328 -5.86 34.75 24.88
N SER A 329 -6.48 33.61 25.18
CA SER A 329 -5.97 32.68 26.19
C SER A 329 -6.35 31.24 25.85
N HIS A 330 -5.47 30.30 26.21
CA HIS A 330 -5.74 28.88 26.32
C HIS A 330 -6.12 28.46 27.75
N GLY A 331 -6.28 29.42 28.66
CA GLY A 331 -6.61 29.16 30.06
C GLY A 331 -8.07 28.78 30.28
N LYS A 332 -8.55 28.99 31.51
CA LYS A 332 -9.91 28.64 31.92
C LYS A 332 -11.00 29.30 31.07
N ASN A 333 -10.75 30.52 30.64
CA ASN A 333 -11.58 31.24 29.65
C ASN A 333 -10.71 31.63 28.46
N ASP A 334 -11.20 31.47 27.27
CA ASP A 334 -10.46 31.82 26.05
C ASP A 334 -10.42 33.34 25.78
N TYR A 335 -11.35 34.10 26.33
CA TYR A 335 -11.32 35.59 26.24
C TYR A 335 -10.28 36.23 27.17
N GLY A 336 -9.71 35.50 28.11
CA GLY A 336 -8.69 35.99 29.04
C GLY A 336 -9.20 37.09 29.98
N ASP A 337 -8.30 37.99 30.38
CA ASP A 337 -8.58 39.05 31.36
C ASP A 337 -8.73 40.43 30.73
N SER A 338 -8.68 40.52 29.39
CA SER A 338 -8.90 41.79 28.65
C SER A 338 -10.10 41.67 27.73
N TYR A 339 -11.21 42.26 28.09
CA TYR A 339 -12.48 42.15 27.36
C TYR A 339 -13.40 43.34 27.63
N VAL A 340 -14.41 43.51 26.76
CA VAL A 340 -15.51 44.44 26.99
C VAL A 340 -16.75 43.66 27.37
N GLU A 341 -17.32 43.94 28.56
CA GLU A 341 -18.64 43.46 28.96
C GLU A 341 -19.69 44.48 28.59
N ILE A 342 -20.70 44.08 27.82
CA ILE A 342 -21.80 44.92 27.37
C ILE A 342 -23.12 44.40 27.91
N ASN A 343 -23.74 45.14 28.82
CA ASN A 343 -25.03 44.80 29.36
C ASN A 343 -26.16 45.55 28.61
N LEU A 344 -26.79 44.87 27.69
CA LEU A 344 -27.84 45.44 26.84
C LEU A 344 -29.09 45.81 27.63
N THR A 345 -29.36 45.17 28.77
CA THR A 345 -30.50 45.49 29.64
C THR A 345 -30.26 46.78 30.45
N ALA A 346 -29.08 46.90 31.02
CA ALA A 346 -28.65 48.04 31.78
C ALA A 346 -28.25 49.23 30.91
N GLN A 347 -27.94 48.96 29.61
CA GLN A 347 -27.35 49.95 28.68
C GLN A 347 -26.04 50.51 29.24
N HIS A 348 -25.21 49.58 29.80
CA HIS A 348 -23.97 49.91 30.50
C HIS A 348 -22.85 48.94 30.09
N MET A 349 -21.65 49.46 29.92
CA MET A 349 -20.46 48.67 29.51
C MET A 349 -19.31 48.81 30.49
N PHE A 350 -18.52 47.76 30.58
CA PHE A 350 -17.28 47.69 31.32
C PHE A 350 -16.15 47.23 30.42
N LEU A 351 -15.04 47.94 30.39
CA LEU A 351 -13.83 47.53 29.72
C LEU A 351 -12.79 47.07 30.77
N TYR A 352 -12.40 45.80 30.67
CA TYR A 352 -11.32 45.26 31.45
C TYR A 352 -10.03 45.17 30.61
N LYS A 353 -8.91 45.50 31.21
CA LYS A 353 -7.56 45.27 30.68
C LYS A 353 -6.72 44.60 31.76
N ASP A 354 -6.16 43.42 31.45
CA ASP A 354 -5.34 42.62 32.36
C ASP A 354 -6.02 42.46 33.75
N GLY A 355 -7.33 42.14 33.73
CA GLY A 355 -8.16 41.97 34.89
C GLY A 355 -8.55 43.25 35.64
N LYS A 356 -8.12 44.43 35.19
CA LYS A 356 -8.43 45.71 35.80
C LYS A 356 -9.50 46.47 35.05
N LEU A 357 -10.50 46.98 35.76
CA LEU A 357 -11.52 47.87 35.18
C LEU A 357 -10.86 49.19 34.73
N VAL A 358 -10.98 49.51 33.43
CA VAL A 358 -10.40 50.71 32.80
C VAL A 358 -11.50 51.69 32.42
N ILE A 359 -12.61 51.23 31.93
CA ILE A 359 -13.77 52.08 31.54
C ILE A 359 -15.02 51.46 32.13
N ASP A 360 -15.86 52.31 32.68
CA ASP A 360 -17.20 52.09 33.22
C ASP A 360 -18.09 53.20 32.65
N SER A 361 -18.99 52.87 31.72
CA SER A 361 -19.71 53.92 30.95
C SER A 361 -21.06 53.42 30.45
N ASP A 362 -22.01 54.36 30.45
CA ASP A 362 -23.28 54.17 29.76
C ASP A 362 -23.10 54.16 28.24
N PHE A 363 -23.91 53.37 27.56
CA PHE A 363 -23.95 53.34 26.09
C PHE A 363 -25.41 53.29 25.58
N VAL A 364 -25.61 53.32 24.26
CA VAL A 364 -26.90 53.14 23.61
C VAL A 364 -26.78 52.01 22.58
N SER A 365 -27.57 50.93 22.74
CA SER A 365 -27.62 49.86 21.78
C SER A 365 -28.52 50.11 20.60
N GLY A 366 -28.50 49.22 19.63
CA GLY A 366 -29.39 49.25 18.47
C GLY A 366 -30.86 49.05 18.87
N ASN A 367 -31.75 49.62 18.05
CA ASN A 367 -33.20 49.66 18.31
C ASN A 367 -33.90 48.37 17.90
N VAL A 368 -34.40 47.63 18.90
CA VAL A 368 -35.08 46.35 18.70
C VAL A 368 -36.39 46.51 17.87
N SER A 369 -37.14 47.62 18.10
CA SER A 369 -38.40 47.86 17.39
C SER A 369 -38.26 48.15 15.91
N LYS A 370 -37.05 48.54 15.47
CA LYS A 370 -36.68 48.79 14.07
C LYS A 370 -35.87 47.63 13.44
N ASN A 371 -35.88 46.46 14.04
CA ASN A 371 -35.10 45.29 13.61
C ASN A 371 -33.58 45.52 13.56
N ASN A 372 -33.08 46.48 14.34
CA ASN A 372 -31.67 46.83 14.46
C ASN A 372 -31.12 46.44 15.84
N ALA A 373 -31.56 45.30 16.36
CA ALA A 373 -31.08 44.80 17.66
C ALA A 373 -29.58 44.52 17.63
N THR A 374 -28.87 44.97 18.67
CA THR A 374 -27.49 44.52 18.88
C THR A 374 -27.48 43.02 19.19
N PRO A 375 -26.75 42.20 18.43
CA PRO A 375 -26.70 40.76 18.68
C PRO A 375 -26.10 40.45 20.04
N THR A 376 -26.65 39.43 20.72
CA THR A 376 -26.09 38.89 21.94
C THR A 376 -25.09 37.74 21.60
N GLY A 377 -24.05 37.58 22.38
CA GLY A 377 -23.05 36.56 22.14
C GLY A 377 -21.67 36.99 22.62
N ALA A 378 -20.67 36.16 22.36
CA ALA A 378 -19.26 36.51 22.53
C ALA A 378 -18.61 36.66 21.13
N TYR A 379 -17.96 37.78 20.93
CA TYR A 379 -17.42 38.20 19.64
C TYR A 379 -15.99 38.70 19.79
N GLY A 380 -15.17 38.54 18.79
CA GLY A 380 -13.91 39.24 18.65
C GLY A 380 -14.09 40.58 17.91
N VAL A 381 -13.36 41.61 18.30
CA VAL A 381 -13.24 42.81 17.49
C VAL A 381 -12.49 42.46 16.21
N THR A 382 -13.13 42.70 15.07
CA THR A 382 -12.57 42.26 13.77
C THR A 382 -11.39 43.13 13.35
N TYR A 383 -11.53 44.45 13.54
CA TYR A 383 -10.48 45.46 13.32
C TYR A 383 -10.81 46.71 14.09
N THR A 384 -9.90 47.67 14.08
CA THR A 384 -10.12 49.01 14.64
C THR A 384 -9.76 50.04 13.59
N GLU A 385 -10.62 51.06 13.44
CA GLU A 385 -10.42 52.14 12.47
C GLU A 385 -10.62 53.48 13.14
N LYS A 386 -9.71 54.43 12.88
CA LYS A 386 -9.85 55.85 13.29
C LYS A 386 -10.40 56.68 12.14
N ASN A 387 -11.27 57.67 12.48
CA ASN A 387 -11.85 58.59 11.53
C ASN A 387 -12.59 57.84 10.41
N ALA A 388 -13.36 56.83 10.80
CA ALA A 388 -14.19 56.09 9.88
C ALA A 388 -15.47 56.85 9.54
N THR A 389 -16.08 56.54 8.40
CA THR A 389 -17.41 57.05 8.05
C THR A 389 -18.36 55.85 7.97
N LEU A 390 -19.33 55.82 8.88
CA LEU A 390 -20.37 54.79 8.89
C LEU A 390 -21.43 55.16 7.85
N ARG A 391 -21.68 54.25 6.92
CA ARG A 391 -22.61 54.42 5.82
C ARG A 391 -23.72 53.38 5.89
N GLY A 392 -24.94 53.81 5.71
CA GLY A 392 -26.13 52.98 5.55
C GLY A 392 -27.05 53.55 4.49
N GLU A 393 -28.20 52.92 4.29
CA GLU A 393 -29.13 53.22 3.21
C GLU A 393 -29.56 54.73 3.21
N ASN A 394 -29.66 55.36 4.42
CA ASN A 394 -30.14 56.73 4.57
C ASN A 394 -29.24 57.56 5.50
N TYR A 395 -27.99 57.18 5.76
CA TYR A 395 -27.08 57.96 6.61
C TYR A 395 -25.62 57.81 6.18
N GLU A 396 -24.91 58.87 6.41
CA GLU A 396 -23.45 58.93 6.33
C GLU A 396 -22.95 59.70 7.58
N THR A 397 -22.28 58.98 8.50
CA THR A 397 -21.93 59.56 9.80
C THR A 397 -20.44 59.34 10.06
N PRO A 398 -19.62 60.38 10.16
CA PRO A 398 -18.23 60.27 10.59
C PRO A 398 -18.16 59.92 12.07
N VAL A 399 -17.21 59.04 12.41
CA VAL A 399 -16.88 58.63 13.81
C VAL A 399 -15.41 58.68 14.00
N THR A 400 -14.95 58.91 15.23
CA THR A 400 -13.55 58.91 15.55
C THR A 400 -12.98 57.52 15.67
N TYR A 401 -13.80 56.62 16.19
CA TYR A 401 -13.40 55.22 16.42
C TYR A 401 -14.49 54.28 15.92
N TRP A 402 -14.08 53.26 15.18
CA TRP A 402 -14.94 52.18 14.72
C TRP A 402 -14.31 50.80 15.07
N MET A 403 -15.07 49.95 15.73
CA MET A 403 -14.64 48.63 16.20
C MET A 403 -15.75 47.60 15.91
N PRO A 404 -15.82 47.06 14.68
CA PRO A 404 -16.81 46.07 14.32
C PRO A 404 -16.52 44.73 15.00
N PHE A 405 -17.60 44.02 15.38
CA PHE A 405 -17.51 42.71 16.02
C PHE A 405 -18.51 41.67 15.45
N ALA A 406 -19.58 42.11 14.79
CA ALA A 406 -20.56 41.20 14.20
C ALA A 406 -21.05 41.78 12.84
N GLY A 407 -20.39 41.43 11.76
CA GLY A 407 -20.69 42.00 10.44
C GLY A 407 -20.58 43.53 10.44
N ASN A 408 -21.69 44.24 10.18
CA ASN A 408 -21.75 45.69 10.20
C ASN A 408 -22.12 46.27 11.58
N VAL A 409 -22.11 45.41 12.62
CA VAL A 409 -22.37 45.87 13.99
C VAL A 409 -21.05 46.07 14.72
N GLY A 410 -20.86 47.23 15.34
CA GLY A 410 -19.63 47.55 16.04
C GLY A 410 -19.81 48.63 17.11
N MET A 411 -18.79 48.84 17.91
CA MET A 411 -18.69 49.92 18.89
C MET A 411 -18.12 51.16 18.20
N HIS A 412 -18.70 52.35 18.48
CA HIS A 412 -18.20 53.62 17.99
C HIS A 412 -18.56 54.75 18.93
N ASP A 413 -17.89 55.87 18.83
CA ASP A 413 -18.23 57.10 19.52
C ASP A 413 -19.45 57.80 18.87
N ALA A 414 -20.14 58.64 19.63
CA ALA A 414 -21.30 59.37 19.17
C ALA A 414 -21.27 60.81 19.70
N TYR A 415 -20.41 61.65 19.12
CA TYR A 415 -20.19 63.03 19.51
C TYR A 415 -21.43 63.90 19.34
N TRP A 416 -22.42 63.48 18.56
CA TRP A 416 -23.71 64.16 18.34
C TRP A 416 -24.73 63.88 19.45
N ARG A 417 -24.37 63.04 20.46
CA ARG A 417 -25.29 62.64 21.53
C ARG A 417 -24.78 63.07 22.89
N SER A 418 -25.66 63.74 23.67
CA SER A 418 -25.32 64.24 25.01
C SER A 418 -25.82 63.33 26.16
N LYS A 419 -26.66 62.34 25.84
CA LYS A 419 -27.21 61.40 26.85
C LYS A 419 -27.08 59.97 26.39
N PHE A 420 -26.71 59.12 27.32
CA PHE A 420 -26.53 57.69 27.11
C PHE A 420 -27.27 56.90 28.20
N GLY A 421 -27.42 55.57 28.01
CA GLY A 421 -28.06 54.71 28.97
C GLY A 421 -29.56 54.68 28.95
N GLY A 422 -30.17 54.01 29.91
CA GLY A 422 -31.61 53.94 30.15
C GLY A 422 -32.42 53.38 28.99
N SER A 423 -33.54 54.06 28.65
CA SER A 423 -34.44 53.59 27.57
C SER A 423 -34.20 54.25 26.22
N ILE A 424 -33.12 54.99 26.05
CA ILE A 424 -32.82 55.77 24.83
C ILE A 424 -32.73 54.87 23.59
N TYR A 425 -32.20 53.60 23.75
CA TYR A 425 -32.12 52.65 22.67
C TYR A 425 -33.45 52.36 21.94
N LYS A 426 -34.58 52.52 22.64
CA LYS A 426 -35.91 52.31 22.05
C LYS A 426 -36.25 53.32 20.96
N TYR A 427 -35.58 54.45 20.95
CA TYR A 427 -35.79 55.55 20.00
C TYR A 427 -34.56 55.86 19.14
N ALA A 428 -33.44 55.16 19.37
CA ALA A 428 -32.20 55.33 18.64
C ALA A 428 -32.27 54.78 17.20
N LEU A 429 -31.49 55.37 16.32
CA LEU A 429 -31.50 55.02 14.89
C LEU A 429 -30.65 53.75 14.58
N SER A 430 -29.67 53.35 15.37
CA SER A 430 -28.89 52.10 15.23
C SER A 430 -27.53 52.19 15.93
N LEU A 431 -26.92 51.05 16.29
CA LEU A 431 -25.54 50.81 16.70
C LEU A 431 -25.21 51.13 18.18
N ILE A 432 -24.17 50.50 18.71
CA ILE A 432 -23.67 50.72 20.07
C ILE A 432 -22.89 52.03 20.09
N HIS A 433 -23.46 53.06 20.73
CA HIS A 433 -22.86 54.37 20.94
C HIS A 433 -22.21 54.42 22.31
N ILE A 434 -20.95 54.80 22.42
CA ILE A 434 -20.21 54.92 23.68
C ILE A 434 -20.07 56.43 24.03
N SER A 435 -20.26 56.80 25.31
CA SER A 435 -20.02 58.15 25.79
C SER A 435 -18.53 58.33 26.07
N GLU A 436 -18.00 59.41 25.52
CA GLU A 436 -16.66 59.95 25.68
C GLU A 436 -15.48 59.22 25.02
N PRO A 437 -14.82 59.92 24.03
CA PRO A 437 -13.62 59.42 23.38
C PRO A 437 -12.29 59.82 24.09
N THR A 438 -12.35 60.52 25.19
CA THR A 438 -11.14 61.24 25.72
C THR A 438 -10.08 60.34 26.41
N ARG A 439 -10.35 59.02 26.56
CA ARG A 439 -9.38 58.07 27.15
C ARG A 439 -9.27 56.70 26.53
N LEU A 440 -9.81 56.48 25.36
CA LEU A 440 -9.54 55.25 24.59
C LEU A 440 -8.16 55.32 23.97
N GLN A 441 -7.13 55.08 24.76
CA GLN A 441 -5.88 54.59 24.16
C GLN A 441 -6.14 53.24 23.53
N LEU A 442 -6.09 53.24 22.21
CA LEU A 442 -6.23 51.99 21.41
C LEU A 442 -5.32 50.93 21.96
N ILE A 443 -5.92 49.89 22.50
CA ILE A 443 -5.24 48.62 22.74
C ILE A 443 -5.40 47.86 21.45
N SER A 444 -4.42 48.03 20.56
CA SER A 444 -4.24 47.15 19.42
C SER A 444 -3.49 45.90 19.92
N TYR A 445 -4.09 44.74 19.75
CA TYR A 445 -3.38 43.48 19.82
C TYR A 445 -3.49 42.80 18.45
#